data_c829d85978cc69a4afd4934855eb83bf
#
_entry.id   c829d85978cc69a4afd4934855eb83bf
#
_cell.length_a   1.000
_cell.length_b   1.000
_cell.length_c   1.000
_cell.angle_alpha   90.00
_cell.angle_beta   90.00
_cell.angle_gamma   90.00
#
_symmetry.space_group_name_H-M   'P 1'
#
loop_
_entity.id
_entity.type
_entity.pdbx_description
1 polymer ?
#
loop_
_entity_poly.entity_id
_entity_poly.type
_entity_poly.pdbx_seq_one_letter_code
_entity_poly.pdbx_strand_id
1 'polypeptide(L)'
;MLVNTPISVGELIDKISILIIKKKNIIDVNKLKHIEKELSLLESTLSESVNDKKVKEFRDSLIEINSTLWKIEDDIRKCEKDKKRYRIQNMKHYLEHLVLHLSRYAF
;
A
#
# COMPACT_ATOMS: atom_id res chain seq x y z
N MET A 1 14.56 -0.56 18.55
CA MET A 1 14.19 -1.83 19.15
C MET A 1 13.06 -2.48 18.36
N LEU A 2 13.27 -3.71 17.93
CA LEU A 2 12.25 -4.45 17.21
C LEU A 2 11.34 -5.18 18.20
N VAL A 3 10.05 -4.94 18.08
CA VAL A 3 9.05 -5.62 18.90
C VAL A 3 8.25 -6.55 17.97
N ASN A 4 8.19 -7.83 18.35
CA ASN A 4 7.37 -8.79 17.60
C ASN A 4 5.93 -8.69 18.09
N THR A 5 5.05 -8.26 17.19
CA THR A 5 3.61 -8.22 17.44
C THR A 5 2.91 -9.18 16.48
N PRO A 6 1.91 -9.94 16.95
CA PRO A 6 1.14 -10.79 16.05
C PRO A 6 0.32 -9.93 15.10
N ILE A 7 0.49 -10.18 13.81
CA ILE A 7 -0.30 -9.55 12.75
C ILE A 7 -0.81 -10.63 11.79
N SER A 8 -1.93 -10.35 11.13
CA SER A 8 -2.46 -11.26 10.12
C SER A 8 -1.58 -11.24 8.87
N VAL A 9 -1.65 -12.32 8.09
CA VAL A 9 -0.96 -12.40 6.79
C VAL A 9 -1.43 -11.26 5.87
N GLY A 10 -2.72 -10.94 5.90
CA GLY A 10 -3.26 -9.82 5.13
C GLY A 10 -2.63 -8.47 5.47
N GLU A 11 -2.46 -8.19 6.76
CA GLU A 11 -1.79 -6.97 7.23
C GLU A 11 -0.33 -6.92 6.81
N LEU A 12 0.37 -8.05 6.89
CA LEU A 12 1.76 -8.16 6.46
C LEU A 12 1.90 -7.86 4.97
N ILE A 13 1.05 -8.46 4.15
CA ILE A 13 1.04 -8.24 2.70
C ILE A 13 0.71 -6.79 2.37
N ASP A 14 -0.23 -6.19 3.08
CA ASP A 14 -0.59 -4.77 2.90
C ASP A 14 0.60 -3.85 3.19
N LYS A 15 1.31 -4.08 4.29
CA LYS A 15 2.52 -3.31 4.63
C LYS A 15 3.60 -3.45 3.57
N ILE A 16 3.81 -4.66 3.07
CA ILE A 16 4.78 -4.92 1.99
C ILE A 16 4.40 -4.14 0.73
N SER A 17 3.12 -4.16 0.35
CA SER A 17 2.64 -3.45 -0.84
C SER A 17 2.86 -1.94 -0.74
N ILE A 18 2.60 -1.36 0.43
CA ILE A 18 2.80 0.07 0.69
C ILE A 18 4.29 0.42 0.59
N LEU A 19 5.17 -0.40 1.15
CA LEU A 19 6.62 -0.18 1.08
C LEU A 19 7.15 -0.26 -0.35
N ILE A 20 6.64 -1.18 -1.15
CA ILE A 20 6.98 -1.29 -2.57
C ILE A 20 6.61 0.00 -3.31
N ILE A 21 5.43 0.54 -3.03
CA ILE A 21 4.97 1.79 -3.64
C ILE A 21 5.82 2.98 -3.20
N LYS A 22 6.14 3.07 -1.91
CA LYS A 22 7.03 4.10 -1.37
C LYS A 22 8.40 4.05 -2.03
N LYS A 23 8.96 2.84 -2.20
CA LYS A 23 10.25 2.65 -2.85
C LYS A 23 10.26 3.22 -4.27
N LYS A 24 9.16 3.09 -5.00
CA LYS A 24 9.03 3.62 -6.36
C LYS A 24 8.90 5.14 -6.42
N ASN A 25 8.33 5.75 -5.39
CA ASN A 25 7.97 7.17 -5.39
C ASN A 25 8.90 8.07 -4.58
N ILE A 26 9.71 7.53 -3.68
CA ILE A 26 10.61 8.29 -2.82
C ILE A 26 12.00 8.37 -3.47
N ILE A 27 12.56 9.58 -3.50
CA ILE A 27 13.86 9.88 -4.11
C ILE A 27 14.97 9.98 -3.05
N ASP A 28 14.63 10.33 -1.81
CA ASP A 28 15.60 10.51 -0.73
C ASP A 28 16.34 9.19 -0.42
N VAL A 29 17.65 9.20 -0.60
CA VAL A 29 18.52 8.01 -0.43
C VAL A 29 18.44 7.44 0.99
N ASN A 30 18.41 8.30 2.01
CA ASN A 30 18.34 7.85 3.40
C ASN A 30 17.02 7.16 3.71
N LYS A 31 15.92 7.72 3.24
CA LYS A 31 14.59 7.12 3.37
C LYS A 31 14.49 5.81 2.60
N LEU A 32 15.07 5.74 1.40
CA LEU A 32 15.10 4.51 0.61
C LEU A 32 15.83 3.39 1.32
N LYS A 33 16.94 3.67 1.98
CA LYS A 33 17.68 2.66 2.76
C LYS A 33 16.81 2.05 3.87
N HIS A 34 16.07 2.88 4.58
CA HIS A 34 15.16 2.42 5.62
C HIS A 34 14.01 1.59 5.04
N ILE A 35 13.45 2.03 3.94
CA ILE A 35 12.36 1.33 3.25
C ILE A 35 12.83 -0.05 2.76
N GLU A 36 13.99 -0.11 2.13
CA GLU A 36 14.55 -1.37 1.62
C GLU A 36 14.86 -2.35 2.74
N LYS A 37 15.39 -1.87 3.86
CA LYS A 37 15.67 -2.70 5.02
C LYS A 37 14.38 -3.27 5.62
N GLU A 38 13.37 -2.44 5.81
CA GLU A 38 12.08 -2.86 6.35
C GLU A 38 11.37 -3.82 5.39
N LEU A 39 11.38 -3.52 4.10
CA LEU A 39 10.78 -4.36 3.07
C LEU A 39 11.42 -5.75 3.03
N SER A 40 12.74 -5.82 3.08
CA SER A 40 13.48 -7.06 3.10
C SER A 40 13.13 -7.93 4.31
N LEU A 41 13.00 -7.30 5.47
CA LEU A 41 12.61 -7.97 6.71
C LEU A 41 11.18 -8.54 6.62
N LEU A 42 10.24 -7.75 6.13
CA LEU A 42 8.84 -8.17 6.00
C LEU A 42 8.66 -9.26 4.95
N GLU A 43 9.37 -9.19 3.84
CA GLU A 43 9.33 -10.23 2.80
C GLU A 43 9.91 -11.55 3.30
N SER A 44 10.97 -11.49 4.08
CA SER A 44 11.54 -12.66 4.74
C SER A 44 10.55 -13.31 5.69
N THR A 45 9.85 -12.50 6.48
CA THR A 45 8.80 -12.97 7.40
C THR A 45 7.66 -13.63 6.63
N LEU A 46 7.23 -13.05 5.53
CA LEU A 46 6.17 -13.62 4.70
C LEU A 46 6.58 -14.96 4.11
N SER A 47 7.81 -15.08 3.60
CA SER A 47 8.34 -16.33 3.05
C SER A 47 8.37 -17.46 4.07
N GLU A 48 8.69 -17.14 5.31
CA GLU A 48 8.70 -18.12 6.41
C GLU A 48 7.30 -18.55 6.82
N SER A 49 6.33 -17.64 6.71
CA SER A 49 4.97 -17.86 7.20
C SER A 49 4.09 -18.60 6.19
N VAL A 50 4.21 -18.26 4.91
CA VAL A 50 3.31 -18.77 3.88
C VAL A 50 4.06 -18.96 2.56
N ASN A 51 3.87 -20.10 1.94
CA ASN A 51 4.40 -20.39 0.61
C ASN A 51 3.24 -20.83 -0.30
N ASP A 52 2.33 -19.93 -0.61
CA ASP A 52 1.13 -20.20 -1.39
C ASP A 52 1.02 -19.24 -2.58
N LYS A 53 0.66 -19.80 -3.72
CA LYS A 53 0.38 -19.06 -4.94
C LYS A 53 -0.73 -18.02 -4.76
N LYS A 54 -1.75 -18.33 -3.97
CA LYS A 54 -2.86 -17.40 -3.65
C LYS A 54 -2.37 -16.16 -2.92
N VAL A 55 -1.36 -16.29 -2.05
CA VAL A 55 -0.76 -15.17 -1.34
C VAL A 55 -0.08 -14.23 -2.33
N LYS A 56 0.60 -14.77 -3.33
CA LYS A 56 1.23 -13.96 -4.37
C LYS A 56 0.19 -13.18 -5.19
N GLU A 57 -0.89 -13.82 -5.57
CA GLU A 57 -1.99 -13.18 -6.31
C GLU A 57 -2.62 -12.06 -5.48
N PHE A 58 -2.86 -12.31 -4.19
CA PHE A 58 -3.39 -11.33 -3.26
C PHE A 58 -2.43 -10.14 -3.10
N ARG A 59 -1.14 -10.40 -2.97
CA ARG A 59 -0.09 -9.38 -2.90
C ARG A 59 -0.10 -8.49 -4.15
N ASP A 60 -0.15 -9.09 -5.34
CA ASP A 60 -0.17 -8.37 -6.60
C ASP A 60 -1.41 -7.48 -6.72
N SER A 61 -2.56 -7.99 -6.30
CA SER A 61 -3.82 -7.23 -6.27
C SER A 61 -3.73 -6.03 -5.32
N LEU A 62 -3.16 -6.22 -4.12
CA LEU A 62 -2.98 -5.14 -3.15
C LEU A 62 -2.01 -4.07 -3.64
N ILE A 63 -0.94 -4.46 -4.31
CA ILE A 63 0.00 -3.51 -4.91
C ILE A 63 -0.72 -2.63 -5.93
N GLU A 64 -1.52 -3.21 -6.79
CA GLU A 64 -2.29 -2.48 -7.80
C GLU A 64 -3.28 -1.52 -7.15
N ILE A 65 -4.05 -1.98 -6.18
CA ILE A 65 -5.05 -1.17 -5.49
C ILE A 65 -4.38 -0.03 -4.71
N ASN A 66 -3.34 -0.31 -3.95
CA ASN A 66 -2.63 0.69 -3.18
C ASN A 66 -1.91 1.70 -4.08
N SER A 67 -1.41 1.28 -5.24
CA SER A 67 -0.82 2.19 -6.24
C SER A 67 -1.87 3.17 -6.78
N THR A 68 -3.07 2.68 -7.04
CA THR A 68 -4.19 3.51 -7.48
C THR A 68 -4.60 4.49 -6.39
N LEU A 69 -4.67 4.04 -5.14
CA LEU A 69 -4.98 4.90 -3.99
C LEU A 69 -3.93 6.01 -3.82
N TRP A 70 -2.66 5.67 -3.92
CA TRP A 70 -1.57 6.63 -3.86
C TRP A 70 -1.73 7.73 -4.91
N LYS A 71 -2.01 7.34 -6.14
CA LYS A 71 -2.22 8.27 -7.24
C LYS A 71 -3.43 9.17 -7.02
N ILE A 72 -4.52 8.60 -6.53
CA ILE A 72 -5.76 9.35 -6.24
C ILE A 72 -5.51 10.38 -5.13
N GLU A 73 -4.84 9.98 -4.05
CA GLU A 73 -4.49 10.89 -2.95
C GLU A 73 -3.60 12.04 -3.43
N ASP A 74 -2.65 11.75 -4.30
CA ASP A 74 -1.77 12.75 -4.90
C ASP A 74 -2.56 13.72 -5.78
N ASP A 75 -3.48 13.21 -6.59
CA ASP A 75 -4.36 14.02 -7.43
C ASP A 75 -5.31 14.88 -6.59
N ILE A 76 -5.84 14.35 -5.49
CA ILE A 76 -6.68 15.11 -4.54
C ILE A 76 -5.89 16.28 -3.95
N ARG A 77 -4.66 16.05 -3.51
CA ARG A 77 -3.78 17.12 -2.99
C ARG A 77 -3.52 18.19 -4.02
N LYS A 78 -3.30 17.81 -5.26
CA LYS A 78 -3.14 18.79 -6.38
C LYS A 78 -4.42 19.57 -6.65
N CYS A 79 -5.56 18.90 -6.62
CA CYS A 79 -6.86 19.56 -6.80
C CYS A 79 -7.17 20.53 -5.68
N GLU A 80 -6.87 20.23 -4.43
CA GLU A 80 -7.03 21.11 -3.28
C GLU A 80 -6.14 22.35 -3.43
N LYS A 81 -4.92 22.16 -3.89
CA LYS A 81 -4.00 23.26 -4.18
C LYS A 81 -4.54 24.19 -5.26
N ASP A 82 -5.17 23.62 -6.28
CA ASP A 82 -5.74 24.35 -7.42
C ASP A 82 -7.19 24.80 -7.19
N LYS A 83 -7.79 24.47 -6.04
CA LYS A 83 -9.18 24.78 -5.65
C LYS A 83 -10.25 24.23 -6.59
N LYS A 84 -10.04 23.05 -7.18
CA LYS A 84 -11.00 22.41 -8.09
C LYS A 84 -11.90 21.43 -7.32
N ARG A 85 -12.92 21.96 -6.62
CA ARG A 85 -13.78 21.19 -5.70
C ARG A 85 -14.56 20.04 -6.33
N TYR A 86 -15.09 20.22 -7.54
CA TYR A 86 -15.89 19.17 -8.18
C TYR A 86 -15.06 17.90 -8.47
N ARG A 87 -13.80 18.08 -8.79
CA ARG A 87 -12.85 16.98 -9.04
C ARG A 87 -12.55 16.19 -7.76
N ILE A 88 -12.46 16.88 -6.65
CA ILE A 88 -12.26 16.28 -5.32
C ILE A 88 -13.45 15.38 -4.95
N GLN A 89 -14.69 15.84 -5.20
CA GLN A 89 -15.88 15.04 -4.91
C GLN A 89 -15.91 13.73 -5.71
N ASN A 90 -15.60 13.77 -6.99
CA ASN A 90 -15.54 12.59 -7.84
C ASN A 90 -14.45 11.62 -7.39
N MET A 91 -13.30 12.13 -6.98
CA MET A 91 -12.20 11.32 -6.47
C MET A 91 -12.51 10.70 -5.12
N LYS A 92 -13.21 11.39 -4.22
CA LYS A 92 -13.69 10.83 -2.96
C LYS A 92 -14.62 9.66 -3.18
N HIS A 93 -15.54 9.78 -4.11
CA HIS A 93 -16.45 8.69 -4.47
C HIS A 93 -15.70 7.47 -4.99
N TYR A 94 -14.73 7.68 -5.85
CA TYR A 94 -13.87 6.63 -6.38
C TYR A 94 -13.04 5.96 -5.28
N LEU A 95 -12.49 6.76 -4.37
CA LEU A 95 -11.71 6.29 -3.23
C LEU A 95 -12.55 5.41 -2.30
N GLU A 96 -13.78 5.80 -1.98
CA GLU A 96 -14.71 5.02 -1.18
C GLU A 96 -14.98 3.66 -1.82
N HIS A 97 -15.15 3.63 -3.13
CA HIS A 97 -15.36 2.39 -3.88
C HIS A 97 -14.16 1.45 -3.80
N LEU A 98 -12.94 2.01 -3.88
CA LEU A 98 -11.71 1.25 -3.76
C LEU A 98 -11.52 0.69 -2.34
N VAL A 99 -11.87 1.46 -1.32
CA VAL A 99 -11.81 1.00 0.08
C VAL A 99 -12.75 -0.18 0.29
N LEU A 100 -13.96 -0.13 -0.26
CA LEU A 100 -14.90 -1.25 -0.22
C LEU A 100 -14.35 -2.48 -0.93
N HIS A 101 -13.67 -2.29 -2.05
CA HIS A 101 -13.02 -3.37 -2.78
C HIS A 101 -11.89 -4.01 -1.96
N LEU A 102 -11.07 -3.19 -1.30
CA LEU A 102 -10.01 -3.65 -0.40
C LEU A 102 -10.55 -4.49 0.76
N SER A 103 -11.65 -4.07 1.37
CA SER A 103 -12.24 -4.79 2.51
C SER A 103 -12.72 -6.18 2.14
N ARG A 104 -13.02 -6.45 0.87
CA ARG A 104 -13.36 -7.80 0.39
C ARG A 104 -12.18 -8.77 0.42
N TYR A 105 -10.96 -8.25 0.29
CA TYR A 105 -9.73 -9.06 0.32
C TYR A 105 -9.12 -9.17 1.71
N ALA A 106 -9.49 -8.30 2.64
CA ALA A 106 -8.94 -8.28 4.00
C ALA A 106 -9.53 -9.38 4.90
N PHE A 107 -10.60 -10.03 4.49
CA PHE A 107 -11.31 -11.07 5.27
C PHE A 107 -11.44 -12.40 4.55
#